data_7c5a9a5a0b6363b97db54f72530d1173
#
_entry.id   7c5a9a5a0b6363b97db54f72530d1173
#
_cell.length_a   1.000
_cell.length_b   1.000
_cell.length_c   1.000
_cell.angle_alpha   90.00
_cell.angle_beta   90.00
_cell.angle_gamma   90.00
#
_symmetry.space_group_name_H-M   'P 1'
#
loop_
_entity.id
_entity.type
_entity.pdbx_description
1 polymer ?
#
loop_
_entity_poly.entity_id
_entity_poly.type
_entity_poly.pdbx_seq_one_letter_code
_entity_poly.pdbx_strand_id
1 'polypeptide(L)'
;YLVVGGGLGGLVVSKRLSQDPSKKILVIEAGRDDRKDPRIYDVDKYGEFVDTDMNWNFETVPQAIIGNQTKSLRAGKTLGGSTSINGGAWNRAHKVQYDMLKNITGDPTFDFEHLQEYMNRAESFVPPTKEQRKAGADYVREAHGYDGPLSIGFSPIRNKQKRMFTGEGQQAFLETIQRVLGVAHLKDQNSGNNTGAGWTPTSISQDSKRESACRYLEQTGDNVDVLLGWTAVRLSWKGDKDIEGVVVQKDRHSQPHTLYTQGEVILSAGTINTPGILERSGIGAKDVLDKLGIEKKIILPGVGKNLQEQTMNTMGGKAKHLDTSGGGPSNMIANTGVWQIFNNASLVEKRVHLDMYVEAAKLEDGGYVASSNALQDHYKLVTEAMFKKGVPVCEHFFDTGFPPNSYGIDTWCLLPYSRGKVHIKSKDAFEKPLLDPNYFAVHFDMKMQVAAMRANRRILQTSPLLDELEASETQPGFEHIPDTPEHGSYAKWQAWILGTDGKGGFGSVAHQIGTCSMMPKKDGGVVDSHFKVYGTKNLRIVDGSVLPIQLSAHLSSTLYGLAEKASEDIGKTAHQRH
;
A
#
# COMPACT_ATOMS: atom_id res chain seq x y z
N TYR A 1 18.58 -9.98 -18.35
CA TYR A 1 17.97 -9.07 -17.39
C TYR A 1 18.26 -9.51 -15.97
N LEU A 2 18.49 -8.54 -15.07
CA LEU A 2 18.53 -8.80 -13.63
C LEU A 2 17.33 -8.10 -12.98
N VAL A 3 16.52 -8.87 -12.27
CA VAL A 3 15.34 -8.38 -11.53
C VAL A 3 15.63 -8.50 -10.05
N VAL A 4 15.69 -7.38 -9.35
CA VAL A 4 16.05 -7.31 -7.93
C VAL A 4 14.77 -7.22 -7.10
N GLY A 5 14.43 -8.30 -6.42
CA GLY A 5 13.22 -8.51 -5.64
C GLY A 5 12.23 -9.45 -6.34
N GLY A 6 11.98 -10.60 -5.73
CA GLY A 6 10.98 -11.60 -6.15
C GLY A 6 9.57 -11.28 -5.61
N GLY A 7 9.24 -9.98 -5.47
CA GLY A 7 7.91 -9.50 -5.10
C GLY A 7 7.00 -9.27 -6.30
N LEU A 8 5.90 -8.53 -6.08
CA LEU A 8 4.87 -8.25 -7.09
C LEU A 8 5.47 -7.73 -8.40
N GLY A 9 6.18 -6.59 -8.36
CA GLY A 9 6.71 -5.96 -9.57
C GLY A 9 7.70 -6.85 -10.30
N GLY A 10 8.64 -7.47 -9.55
CA GLY A 10 9.67 -8.31 -10.14
C GLY A 10 9.13 -9.57 -10.82
N LEU A 11 8.16 -10.24 -10.21
CA LEU A 11 7.58 -11.48 -10.78
C LEU A 11 6.69 -11.21 -11.98
N VAL A 12 5.93 -10.10 -12.00
CA VAL A 12 5.16 -9.67 -13.18
C VAL A 12 6.09 -9.39 -14.36
N VAL A 13 7.13 -8.56 -14.14
CA VAL A 13 8.11 -8.23 -15.18
C VAL A 13 8.81 -9.48 -15.68
N SER A 14 9.23 -10.37 -14.79
CA SER A 14 9.91 -11.62 -15.16
C SER A 14 9.04 -12.50 -16.06
N LYS A 15 7.76 -12.68 -15.69
CA LYS A 15 6.80 -13.45 -16.49
C LYS A 15 6.60 -12.85 -17.88
N ARG A 16 6.39 -11.53 -17.97
CA ARG A 16 6.13 -10.88 -19.26
C ARG A 16 7.35 -10.88 -20.16
N LEU A 17 8.54 -10.66 -19.62
CA LEU A 17 9.78 -10.75 -20.39
C LEU A 17 10.09 -12.18 -20.83
N SER A 18 9.74 -13.20 -20.04
CA SER A 18 9.99 -14.61 -20.37
C SER A 18 9.19 -15.12 -21.56
N GLN A 19 8.17 -14.39 -22.00
CA GLN A 19 7.41 -14.72 -23.21
C GLN A 19 8.26 -14.65 -24.49
N ASP A 20 9.38 -13.93 -24.43
CA ASP A 20 10.41 -13.96 -25.46
C ASP A 20 11.53 -14.93 -25.02
N PRO A 21 11.64 -16.13 -25.62
CA PRO A 21 12.60 -17.15 -25.18
C PRO A 21 14.06 -16.76 -25.43
N SER A 22 14.32 -15.73 -26.22
CA SER A 22 15.67 -15.20 -26.43
C SER A 22 16.21 -14.43 -25.23
N LYS A 23 15.33 -13.97 -24.33
CA LYS A 23 15.68 -13.23 -23.13
C LYS A 23 15.98 -14.19 -21.98
N LYS A 24 17.08 -13.94 -21.26
CA LYS A 24 17.41 -14.62 -20.02
C LYS A 24 17.14 -13.68 -18.84
N ILE A 25 16.41 -14.16 -17.85
CA ILE A 25 15.99 -13.37 -16.68
C ILE A 25 16.49 -14.06 -15.42
N LEU A 26 17.17 -13.33 -14.55
CA LEU A 26 17.53 -13.79 -13.22
C LEU A 26 16.82 -12.90 -12.18
N VAL A 27 15.96 -13.51 -11.38
CA VAL A 27 15.31 -12.87 -10.22
C VAL A 27 16.21 -13.09 -9.00
N ILE A 28 16.50 -12.01 -8.26
CA ILE A 28 17.30 -12.04 -7.04
C ILE A 28 16.36 -11.72 -5.86
N GLU A 29 16.17 -12.67 -4.95
CA GLU A 29 15.28 -12.53 -3.80
C GLU A 29 16.05 -12.76 -2.49
N ALA A 30 15.87 -11.83 -1.54
CA ALA A 30 16.53 -11.88 -0.24
C ALA A 30 15.90 -12.93 0.70
N GLY A 31 14.63 -13.23 0.51
CA GLY A 31 13.90 -14.24 1.26
C GLY A 31 14.06 -15.65 0.66
N ARG A 32 13.28 -16.57 1.23
CA ARG A 32 13.20 -17.97 0.78
C ARG A 32 11.94 -18.19 -0.05
N ASP A 33 11.79 -19.41 -0.56
CA ASP A 33 10.54 -19.90 -1.13
C ASP A 33 9.69 -20.52 -0.03
N ASP A 34 8.79 -19.73 0.52
CA ASP A 34 7.87 -20.17 1.57
C ASP A 34 6.47 -20.49 1.03
N ARG A 35 6.29 -20.70 -0.29
CA ARG A 35 4.98 -21.00 -0.92
C ARG A 35 4.27 -22.22 -0.34
N LYS A 36 5.02 -23.17 0.22
CA LYS A 36 4.50 -24.38 0.87
C LYS A 36 4.28 -24.22 2.37
N ASP A 37 4.63 -23.09 2.96
CA ASP A 37 4.40 -22.82 4.37
C ASP A 37 2.93 -22.47 4.60
N PRO A 38 2.22 -23.16 5.51
CA PRO A 38 0.81 -22.90 5.76
C PRO A 38 0.55 -21.48 6.28
N ARG A 39 1.53 -20.81 6.90
CA ARG A 39 1.42 -19.40 7.31
C ARG A 39 1.32 -18.44 6.12
N ILE A 40 1.71 -18.87 4.92
CA ILE A 40 1.60 -18.12 3.67
C ILE A 40 0.30 -18.45 2.93
N TYR A 41 0.08 -19.75 2.60
CA TYR A 41 -1.03 -20.11 1.71
C TYR A 41 -2.37 -20.28 2.42
N ASP A 42 -2.37 -20.67 3.70
CA ASP A 42 -3.59 -20.90 4.47
C ASP A 42 -4.06 -19.57 5.11
N VAL A 43 -5.15 -19.05 4.62
CA VAL A 43 -5.68 -17.77 5.08
C VAL A 43 -6.19 -17.80 6.53
N ASP A 44 -6.52 -18.98 7.06
CA ASP A 44 -6.89 -19.15 8.47
C ASP A 44 -5.69 -18.90 9.41
N LYS A 45 -4.46 -18.89 8.87
CA LYS A 45 -3.22 -18.60 9.58
C LYS A 45 -2.67 -17.17 9.31
N TYR A 46 -3.52 -16.31 8.77
CA TYR A 46 -3.16 -14.92 8.55
C TYR A 46 -2.65 -14.26 9.84
N GLY A 47 -1.48 -13.62 9.74
CA GLY A 47 -0.84 -12.96 10.88
C GLY A 47 0.24 -13.79 11.59
N GLU A 48 0.26 -15.12 11.48
CA GLU A 48 1.28 -15.97 12.12
C GLU A 48 2.71 -15.77 11.57
N PHE A 49 2.85 -15.08 10.43
CA PHE A 49 4.14 -14.74 9.81
C PHE A 49 4.81 -13.51 10.45
N VAL A 50 4.09 -12.71 11.25
CA VAL A 50 4.50 -11.35 11.67
C VAL A 50 5.88 -11.35 12.35
N ASP A 51 6.10 -12.26 13.29
CA ASP A 51 7.33 -12.33 14.07
C ASP A 51 8.33 -13.36 13.51
N THR A 52 8.28 -13.61 12.21
CA THR A 52 9.15 -14.56 11.51
C THR A 52 10.09 -13.86 10.54
N ASP A 53 11.04 -14.62 9.98
CA ASP A 53 11.97 -14.16 8.95
C ASP A 53 11.33 -13.96 7.55
N MET A 54 10.05 -14.32 7.38
CA MET A 54 9.23 -13.99 6.19
C MET A 54 8.83 -12.51 6.14
N ASN A 55 9.07 -11.76 7.20
CA ASN A 55 8.79 -10.34 7.31
C ASN A 55 10.10 -9.58 7.57
N TRP A 56 10.33 -8.46 6.86
CA TRP A 56 11.48 -7.59 7.09
C TRP A 56 11.50 -6.98 8.49
N ASN A 57 10.34 -6.89 9.16
CA ASN A 57 10.20 -6.30 10.49
C ASN A 57 10.90 -4.95 10.60
N PHE A 58 10.59 -4.03 9.69
CA PHE A 58 11.11 -2.67 9.76
C PHE A 58 10.60 -1.95 10.98
N GLU A 59 11.41 -1.06 11.53
CA GLU A 59 11.07 -0.22 12.65
C GLU A 59 11.37 1.24 12.32
N THR A 60 10.48 2.14 12.73
CA THR A 60 10.68 3.57 12.52
C THR A 60 11.79 4.10 13.43
N VAL A 61 12.32 5.25 13.08
CA VAL A 61 13.01 6.08 14.08
C VAL A 61 12.00 6.50 15.17
N PRO A 62 12.46 6.88 16.37
CA PRO A 62 11.58 7.41 17.40
C PRO A 62 10.72 8.55 16.87
N GLN A 63 9.39 8.45 17.06
CA GLN A 63 8.41 9.43 16.57
C GLN A 63 8.02 10.40 17.69
N ALA A 64 8.35 11.67 17.55
CA ALA A 64 8.14 12.69 18.59
C ALA A 64 6.65 12.81 19.01
N ILE A 65 5.74 12.65 18.04
CA ILE A 65 4.29 12.79 18.29
C ILE A 65 3.72 11.70 19.23
N ILE A 66 4.41 10.59 19.39
CA ILE A 66 4.06 9.49 20.29
C ILE A 66 5.08 9.31 21.43
N GLY A 67 5.68 10.39 21.89
CA GLY A 67 6.62 10.36 23.00
C GLY A 67 7.92 9.62 22.69
N ASN A 68 8.41 9.71 21.46
CA ASN A 68 9.62 9.06 20.97
C ASN A 68 9.55 7.51 20.95
N GLN A 69 8.37 6.95 20.91
CA GLN A 69 8.19 5.52 20.65
C GLN A 69 8.43 5.20 19.17
N THR A 70 8.75 3.95 18.89
CA THR A 70 8.89 3.42 17.53
C THR A 70 7.62 2.70 17.09
N LYS A 71 7.45 2.48 15.79
CA LYS A 71 6.39 1.69 15.18
C LYS A 71 6.97 0.63 14.25
N SER A 72 6.37 -0.55 14.25
CA SER A 72 6.72 -1.61 13.32
C SER A 72 6.02 -1.40 11.99
N LEU A 73 6.76 -1.61 10.88
CA LEU A 73 6.24 -1.63 9.52
C LEU A 73 6.53 -2.99 8.88
N ARG A 74 5.50 -3.57 8.29
CA ARG A 74 5.57 -4.89 7.66
C ARG A 74 5.90 -4.79 6.18
N ALA A 75 6.74 -5.71 5.71
CA ALA A 75 6.98 -5.94 4.29
C ALA A 75 7.48 -7.39 4.11
N GLY A 76 7.00 -8.09 3.08
CA GLY A 76 7.38 -9.48 2.85
C GLY A 76 8.85 -9.65 2.52
N LYS A 77 9.50 -10.64 3.16
CA LYS A 77 10.86 -11.12 2.88
C LYS A 77 10.79 -12.59 2.50
N THR A 78 10.12 -12.85 1.41
CA THR A 78 9.88 -14.19 0.86
C THR A 78 9.51 -14.07 -0.60
N LEU A 79 9.59 -15.13 -1.36
CA LEU A 79 9.14 -15.16 -2.74
C LEU A 79 7.66 -14.78 -2.83
N GLY A 80 7.31 -13.88 -3.77
CA GLY A 80 6.03 -13.19 -3.82
C GLY A 80 6.00 -11.87 -3.04
N GLY A 81 7.02 -11.58 -2.21
CA GLY A 81 7.11 -10.35 -1.43
C GLY A 81 5.89 -10.12 -0.55
N SER A 82 5.44 -8.88 -0.44
CA SER A 82 4.27 -8.51 0.39
C SER A 82 2.95 -9.14 -0.05
N THR A 83 2.83 -9.62 -1.31
CA THR A 83 1.62 -10.36 -1.73
C THR A 83 1.50 -11.74 -1.09
N SER A 84 2.59 -12.29 -0.57
CA SER A 84 2.58 -13.54 0.19
C SER A 84 2.10 -13.37 1.64
N ILE A 85 2.05 -12.13 2.17
CA ILE A 85 1.73 -11.86 3.57
C ILE A 85 0.62 -10.81 3.78
N ASN A 86 0.03 -10.24 2.72
CA ASN A 86 -1.01 -9.21 2.82
C ASN A 86 -2.40 -9.79 3.21
N GLY A 87 -3.39 -8.90 3.43
CA GLY A 87 -4.78 -9.28 3.69
C GLY A 87 -5.57 -9.72 2.44
N GLY A 88 -4.98 -9.60 1.26
CA GLY A 88 -5.59 -10.05 0.01
C GLY A 88 -6.73 -9.20 -0.53
N ALA A 89 -7.09 -8.08 0.09
CA ALA A 89 -8.13 -7.19 -0.43
C ALA A 89 -7.80 -6.71 -1.86
N TRP A 90 -8.82 -6.74 -2.73
CA TRP A 90 -8.66 -6.43 -4.15
C TRP A 90 -9.67 -5.37 -4.59
N ASN A 91 -9.28 -4.14 -4.46
CA ASN A 91 -10.06 -2.98 -4.90
C ASN A 91 -9.17 -1.98 -5.64
N ARG A 92 -9.81 -1.04 -6.34
CA ARG A 92 -9.15 0.02 -7.10
C ARG A 92 -9.52 1.38 -6.54
N ALA A 93 -8.60 2.32 -6.68
CA ALA A 93 -8.83 3.69 -6.28
C ALA A 93 -9.90 4.37 -7.15
N HIS A 94 -10.40 5.49 -6.68
CA HIS A 94 -11.32 6.33 -7.45
C HIS A 94 -10.64 6.79 -8.75
N LYS A 95 -11.36 6.71 -9.89
CA LYS A 95 -10.81 7.04 -11.22
C LYS A 95 -10.11 8.40 -11.30
N VAL A 96 -10.61 9.39 -10.58
CA VAL A 96 -9.99 10.73 -10.48
C VAL A 96 -8.54 10.67 -10.01
N GLN A 97 -8.16 9.68 -9.21
CA GLN A 97 -6.79 9.57 -8.70
C GLN A 97 -5.81 9.06 -9.77
N TYR A 98 -6.26 8.24 -10.69
CA TYR A 98 -5.47 7.87 -11.87
C TYR A 98 -5.32 9.06 -12.83
N ASP A 99 -6.36 9.89 -12.98
CA ASP A 99 -6.24 11.16 -13.71
C ASP A 99 -5.23 12.12 -13.02
N MET A 100 -5.12 12.07 -11.68
CA MET A 100 -4.07 12.79 -10.97
C MET A 100 -2.68 12.22 -11.28
N LEU A 101 -2.51 10.88 -11.35
CA LEU A 101 -1.25 10.28 -11.77
C LEU A 101 -0.86 10.70 -13.19
N LYS A 102 -1.80 10.72 -14.13
CA LYS A 102 -1.61 11.26 -15.47
C LYS A 102 -1.08 12.70 -15.44
N ASN A 103 -1.67 13.55 -14.62
CA ASN A 103 -1.25 14.96 -14.51
C ASN A 103 0.15 15.09 -13.89
N ILE A 104 0.48 14.29 -12.88
CA ILE A 104 1.77 14.33 -12.19
C ILE A 104 2.89 13.77 -13.07
N THR A 105 2.64 12.67 -13.76
CA THR A 105 3.64 12.02 -14.63
C THR A 105 3.79 12.73 -15.98
N GLY A 106 2.77 13.47 -16.40
CA GLY A 106 2.69 14.07 -17.73
C GLY A 106 2.41 13.05 -18.86
N ASP A 107 2.03 11.81 -18.51
CA ASP A 107 1.78 10.74 -19.47
C ASP A 107 0.28 10.36 -19.46
N PRO A 108 -0.43 10.53 -20.60
CA PRO A 108 -1.86 10.27 -20.69
C PRO A 108 -2.24 8.80 -20.39
N THR A 109 -1.31 7.87 -20.51
CA THR A 109 -1.55 6.44 -20.29
C THR A 109 -1.62 6.05 -18.80
N PHE A 110 -1.52 7.01 -17.88
CA PHE A 110 -1.72 6.81 -16.44
C PHE A 110 -3.14 7.17 -15.96
N ASP A 111 -4.08 7.48 -16.85
CA ASP A 111 -5.50 7.63 -16.48
C ASP A 111 -6.16 6.28 -16.16
N PHE A 112 -7.39 6.34 -15.66
CA PHE A 112 -8.12 5.14 -15.23
C PHE A 112 -8.36 4.15 -16.37
N GLU A 113 -8.76 4.63 -17.53
CA GLU A 113 -9.14 3.78 -18.66
C GLU A 113 -7.96 2.93 -19.15
N HIS A 114 -6.79 3.54 -19.35
CA HIS A 114 -5.60 2.81 -19.75
C HIS A 114 -5.07 1.89 -18.64
N LEU A 115 -5.00 2.38 -17.39
CA LEU A 115 -4.48 1.54 -16.29
C LEU A 115 -5.44 0.39 -15.94
N GLN A 116 -6.75 0.54 -16.16
CA GLN A 116 -7.71 -0.54 -15.97
C GLN A 116 -7.41 -1.72 -16.88
N GLU A 117 -7.01 -1.50 -18.13
CA GLU A 117 -6.62 -2.59 -19.04
C GLU A 117 -5.43 -3.39 -18.48
N TYR A 118 -4.43 -2.70 -17.94
CA TYR A 118 -3.28 -3.36 -17.31
C TYR A 118 -3.65 -4.06 -16.00
N MET A 119 -4.50 -3.45 -15.17
CA MET A 119 -5.00 -4.10 -13.95
C MET A 119 -5.80 -5.36 -14.27
N ASN A 120 -6.61 -5.34 -15.34
CA ASN A 120 -7.38 -6.50 -15.80
C ASN A 120 -6.48 -7.66 -16.28
N ARG A 121 -5.28 -7.38 -16.82
CA ARG A 121 -4.33 -8.43 -17.25
C ARG A 121 -3.83 -9.31 -16.09
N ALA A 122 -3.94 -8.84 -14.85
CA ALA A 122 -3.55 -9.61 -13.68
C ALA A 122 -4.66 -10.56 -13.20
N GLU A 123 -5.91 -10.32 -13.57
CA GLU A 123 -7.09 -10.96 -13.01
C GLU A 123 -7.61 -12.13 -13.85
N SER A 124 -7.91 -13.24 -13.16
CA SER A 124 -8.88 -14.26 -13.59
C SER A 124 -10.06 -14.17 -12.62
N PHE A 125 -10.98 -13.25 -12.90
CA PHE A 125 -12.08 -12.93 -11.98
C PHE A 125 -13.11 -14.03 -11.93
N VAL A 126 -13.46 -14.46 -10.70
CA VAL A 126 -14.48 -15.45 -10.40
C VAL A 126 -15.75 -14.75 -9.89
N PRO A 127 -16.84 -14.73 -10.67
CA PRO A 127 -18.10 -14.13 -10.25
C PRO A 127 -18.64 -14.72 -8.94
N PRO A 128 -19.39 -13.93 -8.15
CA PRO A 128 -19.94 -14.41 -6.90
C PRO A 128 -20.94 -15.57 -7.11
N THR A 129 -20.91 -16.55 -6.23
CA THR A 129 -21.85 -17.67 -6.17
C THR A 129 -23.28 -17.18 -5.87
N LYS A 130 -24.27 -18.05 -5.98
CA LYS A 130 -25.66 -17.73 -5.62
C LYS A 130 -25.79 -17.31 -4.16
N GLU A 131 -25.06 -17.97 -3.26
CA GLU A 131 -25.03 -17.68 -1.83
C GLU A 131 -24.39 -16.32 -1.56
N GLN A 132 -23.26 -16.02 -2.20
CA GLN A 132 -22.58 -14.74 -2.10
C GLN A 132 -23.44 -13.59 -2.63
N ARG A 133 -24.15 -13.79 -3.76
CA ARG A 133 -25.12 -12.81 -4.27
C ARG A 133 -26.29 -12.59 -3.30
N LYS A 134 -26.81 -13.66 -2.69
CA LYS A 134 -27.85 -13.55 -1.66
C LYS A 134 -27.38 -12.75 -0.44
N ALA A 135 -26.09 -12.83 -0.11
CA ALA A 135 -25.48 -12.03 0.94
C ALA A 135 -25.11 -10.60 0.51
N GLY A 136 -25.37 -10.21 -0.76
CA GLY A 136 -25.19 -8.85 -1.27
C GLY A 136 -23.92 -8.61 -2.11
N ALA A 137 -23.10 -9.65 -2.37
CA ALA A 137 -21.95 -9.51 -3.26
C ALA A 137 -22.41 -9.40 -4.72
N ASP A 138 -21.89 -8.41 -5.43
CA ASP A 138 -22.16 -8.18 -6.86
C ASP A 138 -20.90 -7.62 -7.55
N TYR A 139 -20.94 -7.46 -8.86
CA TYR A 139 -19.81 -6.97 -9.65
C TYR A 139 -20.27 -6.33 -10.96
N VAL A 140 -19.38 -5.55 -11.55
CA VAL A 140 -19.51 -4.97 -12.90
C VAL A 140 -18.55 -5.72 -13.83
N ARG A 141 -19.10 -6.43 -14.83
CA ARG A 141 -18.34 -7.32 -15.69
C ARG A 141 -17.14 -6.63 -16.36
N GLU A 142 -17.34 -5.42 -16.82
CA GLU A 142 -16.36 -4.63 -17.57
C GLU A 142 -15.23 -4.10 -16.69
N ALA A 143 -15.42 -4.12 -15.38
CA ALA A 143 -14.39 -3.71 -14.40
C ALA A 143 -13.33 -4.78 -14.15
N HIS A 144 -13.46 -5.99 -14.69
CA HIS A 144 -12.60 -7.13 -14.37
C HIS A 144 -11.97 -7.79 -15.58
N GLY A 145 -10.83 -8.44 -15.35
CA GLY A 145 -10.17 -9.36 -16.29
C GLY A 145 -10.51 -10.82 -15.99
N TYR A 146 -10.36 -11.70 -17.00
CA TYR A 146 -10.78 -13.10 -16.89
C TYR A 146 -9.70 -14.11 -17.28
N ASP A 147 -8.56 -13.64 -17.80
CA ASP A 147 -7.51 -14.50 -18.37
C ASP A 147 -6.14 -14.27 -17.70
N GLY A 148 -6.13 -13.55 -16.57
CA GLY A 148 -4.90 -13.25 -15.85
C GLY A 148 -4.42 -14.39 -14.93
N PRO A 149 -3.20 -14.28 -14.39
CA PRO A 149 -2.62 -15.33 -13.56
C PRO A 149 -3.29 -15.51 -12.19
N LEU A 150 -3.92 -14.44 -11.65
CA LEU A 150 -4.45 -14.43 -10.28
C LEU A 150 -5.93 -14.75 -10.27
N SER A 151 -6.34 -15.75 -9.50
CA SER A 151 -7.75 -15.98 -9.18
C SER A 151 -8.22 -14.90 -8.20
N ILE A 152 -9.09 -14.03 -8.68
CA ILE A 152 -9.68 -12.92 -7.90
C ILE A 152 -11.18 -13.16 -7.79
N GLY A 153 -11.73 -13.00 -6.59
CA GLY A 153 -13.16 -13.20 -6.37
C GLY A 153 -13.56 -12.96 -4.94
N PHE A 154 -14.80 -13.25 -4.64
CA PHE A 154 -15.28 -13.14 -3.27
C PHE A 154 -14.87 -14.37 -2.47
N SER A 155 -14.36 -14.16 -1.27
CA SER A 155 -13.95 -15.26 -0.39
C SER A 155 -15.08 -16.23 -0.15
N PRO A 156 -14.81 -17.55 -0.07
CA PRO A 156 -15.86 -18.56 0.03
C PRO A 156 -16.64 -18.42 1.32
N ILE A 157 -17.97 -18.62 1.23
CA ILE A 157 -18.83 -18.80 2.40
C ILE A 157 -18.48 -20.17 2.99
N ARG A 158 -17.96 -20.18 4.20
CA ARG A 158 -17.62 -21.42 4.89
C ARG A 158 -18.54 -21.66 6.08
N ASN A 159 -18.69 -22.94 6.45
CA ASN A 159 -19.42 -23.38 7.64
C ASN A 159 -18.93 -22.61 8.88
N LYS A 160 -19.77 -22.57 9.93
CA LYS A 160 -19.60 -21.85 11.21
C LYS A 160 -18.21 -21.91 11.88
N GLN A 161 -17.26 -22.66 11.37
CA GLN A 161 -15.95 -22.89 11.96
C GLN A 161 -14.75 -22.40 11.14
N LYS A 162 -14.94 -21.97 9.88
CA LYS A 162 -13.84 -21.49 9.01
C LYS A 162 -14.33 -20.34 8.14
N ARG A 163 -13.94 -19.10 8.44
CA ARG A 163 -14.61 -17.93 7.93
C ARG A 163 -13.75 -16.91 7.25
N MET A 164 -14.21 -16.54 6.11
CA MET A 164 -13.80 -15.31 5.47
C MET A 164 -14.99 -14.49 4.95
N PHE A 165 -16.18 -15.05 4.88
CA PHE A 165 -17.39 -14.39 4.43
C PHE A 165 -18.57 -14.90 5.26
N THR A 166 -18.99 -14.14 6.26
CA THR A 166 -20.03 -14.60 7.20
C THR A 166 -21.43 -14.10 6.86
N GLY A 167 -21.56 -12.95 6.21
CA GLY A 167 -22.83 -12.41 5.77
C GLY A 167 -23.73 -11.81 6.86
N GLU A 168 -23.49 -12.11 8.13
CA GLU A 168 -24.35 -11.64 9.24
C GLU A 168 -23.99 -10.20 9.66
N GLY A 169 -22.96 -9.99 10.46
CA GLY A 169 -22.57 -8.67 10.94
C GLY A 169 -22.24 -7.67 9.83
N GLN A 170 -21.75 -8.16 8.71
CA GLN A 170 -21.44 -7.34 7.54
C GLN A 170 -22.68 -6.69 6.93
N GLN A 171 -23.80 -7.41 6.86
CA GLN A 171 -25.05 -6.84 6.36
C GLN A 171 -25.57 -5.75 7.30
N ALA A 172 -25.57 -6.01 8.61
CA ALA A 172 -25.94 -5.02 9.62
C ALA A 172 -25.03 -3.78 9.58
N PHE A 173 -23.73 -3.97 9.41
CA PHE A 173 -22.78 -2.87 9.21
C PHE A 173 -23.10 -2.07 7.94
N LEU A 174 -23.33 -2.72 6.81
CA LEU A 174 -23.66 -2.06 5.55
C LEU A 174 -24.94 -1.20 5.69
N GLU A 175 -26.01 -1.75 6.24
CA GLU A 175 -27.25 -1.02 6.45
C GLU A 175 -27.08 0.15 7.43
N THR A 176 -26.29 -0.06 8.48
CA THR A 176 -26.07 0.97 9.48
C THR A 176 -25.22 2.12 8.94
N ILE A 177 -24.12 1.84 8.22
CA ILE A 177 -23.27 2.91 7.71
C ILE A 177 -23.97 3.72 6.61
N GLN A 178 -24.84 3.10 5.80
CA GLN A 178 -25.69 3.80 4.85
C GLN A 178 -26.63 4.77 5.58
N ARG A 179 -27.26 4.32 6.67
CA ARG A 179 -28.17 5.14 7.49
C ARG A 179 -27.46 6.30 8.17
N VAL A 180 -26.27 6.03 8.76
CA VAL A 180 -25.54 7.01 9.58
C VAL A 180 -24.78 8.03 8.76
N LEU A 181 -24.15 7.60 7.68
CA LEU A 181 -23.23 8.43 6.87
C LEU A 181 -23.75 8.76 5.47
N GLY A 182 -24.91 8.20 5.09
CA GLY A 182 -25.49 8.44 3.77
C GLY A 182 -24.64 7.92 2.60
N VAL A 183 -23.78 6.91 2.85
CA VAL A 183 -22.95 6.34 1.79
C VAL A 183 -23.78 5.43 0.87
N ALA A 184 -23.42 5.38 -0.40
CA ALA A 184 -24.08 4.49 -1.35
C ALA A 184 -23.64 3.02 -1.14
N HIS A 185 -24.55 2.08 -1.39
CA HIS A 185 -24.14 0.68 -1.59
C HIS A 185 -23.52 0.57 -2.99
N LEU A 186 -22.26 0.11 -3.01
CA LEU A 186 -21.53 -0.09 -4.26
C LEU A 186 -21.71 -1.51 -4.75
N LYS A 187 -22.14 -1.62 -6.00
CA LYS A 187 -22.17 -2.91 -6.70
C LYS A 187 -20.77 -3.51 -6.85
N ASP A 188 -19.78 -2.64 -7.11
CA ASP A 188 -18.41 -3.02 -7.33
C ASP A 188 -17.45 -1.85 -7.04
N GLN A 189 -16.50 -2.08 -6.15
CA GLN A 189 -15.49 -1.07 -5.79
C GLN A 189 -14.36 -0.94 -6.83
N ASN A 190 -14.36 -1.76 -7.88
CA ASN A 190 -13.35 -1.76 -8.95
C ASN A 190 -13.78 -0.99 -10.21
N SER A 191 -15.02 -0.46 -10.23
CA SER A 191 -15.62 0.17 -11.42
C SER A 191 -15.26 1.66 -11.61
N GLY A 192 -14.26 2.18 -10.90
CA GLY A 192 -13.78 3.56 -11.00
C GLY A 192 -14.43 4.54 -10.03
N ASN A 193 -15.45 4.13 -9.28
CA ASN A 193 -15.95 4.85 -8.11
C ASN A 193 -15.97 3.90 -6.92
N ASN A 194 -15.12 4.16 -5.94
CA ASN A 194 -15.06 3.39 -4.70
C ASN A 194 -15.55 4.15 -3.47
N THR A 195 -16.21 5.31 -3.65
CA THR A 195 -16.82 6.06 -2.54
C THR A 195 -18.19 5.48 -2.21
N GLY A 196 -18.27 4.72 -1.13
CA GLY A 196 -19.45 3.97 -0.70
C GLY A 196 -19.08 2.70 0.04
N ALA A 197 -20.05 1.83 0.29
CA ALA A 197 -19.86 0.59 1.03
C ALA A 197 -20.27 -0.62 0.20
N GLY A 198 -19.57 -1.73 0.35
CA GLY A 198 -19.91 -2.96 -0.37
C GLY A 198 -18.93 -4.09 -0.13
N TRP A 199 -19.26 -5.25 -0.65
CA TRP A 199 -18.40 -6.40 -0.65
C TRP A 199 -17.21 -6.19 -1.58
N THR A 200 -16.02 -6.54 -1.09
CA THR A 200 -14.77 -6.37 -1.83
C THR A 200 -14.23 -7.73 -2.26
N PRO A 201 -13.88 -7.93 -3.53
CA PRO A 201 -13.15 -9.11 -3.96
C PRO A 201 -11.79 -9.23 -3.26
N THR A 202 -11.25 -10.43 -3.26
CA THR A 202 -9.97 -10.75 -2.64
C THR A 202 -9.09 -11.57 -3.59
N SER A 203 -7.79 -11.53 -3.38
CA SER A 203 -6.82 -12.46 -3.99
C SER A 203 -6.74 -13.76 -3.16
N ILE A 204 -7.88 -14.39 -2.97
CA ILE A 204 -8.04 -15.65 -2.26
C ILE A 204 -8.95 -16.54 -3.11
N SER A 205 -8.43 -17.70 -3.46
CA SER A 205 -9.14 -18.67 -4.30
C SER A 205 -10.34 -19.30 -3.60
N GLN A 206 -11.22 -19.95 -4.37
CA GLN A 206 -12.42 -20.59 -3.85
C GLN A 206 -12.13 -21.76 -2.89
N ASP A 207 -10.93 -22.34 -2.91
CA ASP A 207 -10.44 -23.31 -1.93
C ASP A 207 -9.73 -22.65 -0.72
N SER A 208 -9.88 -21.35 -0.57
CA SER A 208 -9.38 -20.52 0.54
C SER A 208 -7.88 -20.47 0.66
N LYS A 209 -7.21 -20.48 -0.47
CA LYS A 209 -5.77 -20.28 -0.53
C LYS A 209 -5.44 -18.89 -1.05
N ARG A 210 -4.37 -18.33 -0.51
CA ARG A 210 -3.82 -17.08 -0.95
C ARG A 210 -3.35 -17.17 -2.40
N GLU A 211 -3.74 -16.20 -3.20
CA GLU A 211 -3.16 -15.90 -4.50
C GLU A 211 -2.09 -14.80 -4.34
N SER A 212 -0.86 -15.09 -4.72
CA SER A 212 0.25 -14.15 -4.65
C SER A 212 0.92 -13.96 -6.01
N ALA A 213 1.86 -13.04 -6.10
CA ALA A 213 2.65 -12.84 -7.32
C ALA A 213 3.41 -14.09 -7.78
N CYS A 214 3.55 -15.09 -6.93
CA CYS A 214 4.12 -16.39 -7.31
C CYS A 214 3.35 -17.08 -8.44
N ARG A 215 2.06 -16.78 -8.64
CA ARG A 215 1.29 -17.28 -9.79
C ARG A 215 1.85 -16.84 -11.13
N TYR A 216 2.48 -15.68 -11.18
CA TYR A 216 3.22 -15.24 -12.37
C TYR A 216 4.45 -16.12 -12.63
N LEU A 217 5.21 -16.40 -11.57
CA LEU A 217 6.41 -17.26 -11.70
C LEU A 217 6.06 -18.69 -12.16
N GLU A 218 4.94 -19.24 -11.69
CA GLU A 218 4.46 -20.56 -12.09
C GLU A 218 4.12 -20.68 -13.59
N GLN A 219 3.98 -19.56 -14.28
CA GLN A 219 3.68 -19.48 -15.70
C GLN A 219 4.87 -18.98 -16.55
N THR A 220 6.07 -18.87 -15.99
CA THR A 220 7.28 -18.51 -16.75
C THR A 220 7.78 -19.65 -17.60
N GLY A 221 8.58 -19.32 -18.63
CA GLY A 221 9.35 -20.31 -19.40
C GLY A 221 10.65 -20.72 -18.68
N ASP A 222 11.39 -21.63 -19.29
CA ASP A 222 12.69 -22.13 -18.78
C ASP A 222 13.82 -21.08 -18.82
N ASN A 223 13.53 -19.88 -19.32
CA ASN A 223 14.45 -18.75 -19.43
C ASN A 223 14.42 -17.81 -18.20
N VAL A 224 13.78 -18.23 -17.10
CA VAL A 224 13.75 -17.51 -15.82
C VAL A 224 14.37 -18.34 -14.73
N ASP A 225 15.42 -17.83 -14.12
CA ASP A 225 16.04 -18.38 -12.92
C ASP A 225 15.73 -17.52 -11.71
N VAL A 226 15.68 -18.14 -10.51
CA VAL A 226 15.47 -17.44 -9.23
C VAL A 226 16.61 -17.74 -8.26
N LEU A 227 17.31 -16.72 -7.83
CA LEU A 227 18.37 -16.78 -6.82
C LEU A 227 17.81 -16.36 -5.46
N LEU A 228 17.58 -17.32 -4.57
CA LEU A 228 16.96 -17.12 -3.25
C LEU A 228 18.02 -16.94 -2.14
N GLY A 229 17.67 -16.17 -1.12
CA GLY A 229 18.53 -15.92 0.05
C GLY A 229 19.72 -15.01 -0.26
N TRP A 230 19.65 -14.19 -1.31
CA TRP A 230 20.67 -13.24 -1.67
C TRP A 230 20.16 -11.80 -1.65
N THR A 231 20.81 -10.98 -0.86
CA THR A 231 20.51 -9.55 -0.73
C THR A 231 21.26 -8.75 -1.78
N ALA A 232 20.57 -7.94 -2.57
CA ALA A 232 21.19 -6.95 -3.44
C ALA A 232 21.76 -5.80 -2.59
N VAL A 233 23.06 -5.61 -2.66
CA VAL A 233 23.78 -4.60 -1.88
C VAL A 233 23.79 -3.27 -2.59
N ARG A 234 24.25 -3.27 -3.84
CA ARG A 234 24.37 -2.08 -4.70
C ARG A 234 24.47 -2.48 -6.17
N LEU A 235 24.36 -1.51 -7.05
CA LEU A 235 24.62 -1.65 -8.46
C LEU A 235 26.13 -1.67 -8.76
N SER A 236 26.52 -2.33 -9.86
CA SER A 236 27.86 -2.27 -10.44
C SER A 236 27.82 -1.42 -11.72
N TRP A 237 28.76 -0.49 -11.84
CA TRP A 237 28.80 0.49 -12.90
C TRP A 237 29.80 0.13 -14.01
N LYS A 238 29.37 0.32 -15.26
CA LYS A 238 30.23 0.39 -16.43
C LYS A 238 30.30 1.85 -16.92
N GLY A 239 31.25 2.61 -16.40
CA GLY A 239 31.34 4.05 -16.66
C GLY A 239 30.30 4.86 -15.86
N ASP A 240 29.79 5.97 -16.42
CA ASP A 240 29.04 6.98 -15.66
C ASP A 240 27.51 6.78 -15.67
N LYS A 241 26.97 6.06 -16.62
CA LYS A 241 25.51 5.97 -16.84
C LYS A 241 24.99 4.56 -17.07
N ASP A 242 25.89 3.60 -17.32
CA ASP A 242 25.54 2.22 -17.61
C ASP A 242 25.71 1.35 -16.37
N ILE A 243 24.72 0.55 -16.08
CA ILE A 243 24.78 -0.47 -15.03
C ILE A 243 25.20 -1.78 -15.70
N GLU A 244 26.32 -2.35 -15.27
CA GLU A 244 26.81 -3.65 -15.78
C GLU A 244 26.27 -4.83 -14.98
N GLY A 245 25.73 -4.60 -13.75
CA GLY A 245 25.27 -5.67 -12.91
C GLY A 245 24.81 -5.22 -11.53
N VAL A 246 24.61 -6.22 -10.67
CA VAL A 246 24.19 -6.07 -9.26
C VAL A 246 25.17 -6.82 -8.35
N VAL A 247 25.67 -6.14 -7.33
CA VAL A 247 26.45 -6.76 -6.26
C VAL A 247 25.48 -7.37 -5.27
N VAL A 248 25.64 -8.66 -5.00
CA VAL A 248 24.79 -9.44 -4.10
C VAL A 248 25.62 -10.10 -2.99
N GLN A 249 24.98 -10.38 -1.85
CA GLN A 249 25.61 -10.98 -0.70
C GLN A 249 24.58 -11.80 0.10
N LYS A 250 24.95 -12.97 0.64
CA LYS A 250 24.04 -13.81 1.41
C LYS A 250 23.75 -13.25 2.81
N ASP A 251 24.82 -12.86 3.47
CA ASP A 251 24.78 -12.33 4.83
C ASP A 251 25.94 -11.35 5.04
N ARG A 252 26.00 -10.69 6.20
CA ARG A 252 27.01 -9.68 6.54
C ARG A 252 28.45 -10.18 6.44
N HIS A 253 28.69 -11.48 6.59
CA HIS A 253 30.02 -12.08 6.66
C HIS A 253 30.43 -12.79 5.37
N SER A 254 29.50 -13.05 4.47
CA SER A 254 29.79 -13.69 3.19
C SER A 254 30.48 -12.72 2.23
N GLN A 255 31.23 -13.26 1.28
CA GLN A 255 31.87 -12.44 0.24
C GLN A 255 30.79 -11.91 -0.73
N PRO A 256 30.90 -10.65 -1.15
CA PRO A 256 30.03 -10.09 -2.17
C PRO A 256 30.38 -10.68 -3.55
N HIS A 257 29.35 -10.89 -4.37
CA HIS A 257 29.47 -11.35 -5.75
C HIS A 257 28.79 -10.36 -6.71
N THR A 258 29.37 -10.15 -7.87
CA THR A 258 28.74 -9.33 -8.91
C THR A 258 28.08 -10.23 -9.93
N LEU A 259 26.78 -10.03 -10.13
CA LEU A 259 26.00 -10.65 -11.21
C LEU A 259 25.93 -9.65 -12.36
N TYR A 260 26.39 -10.04 -13.54
CA TYR A 260 26.49 -9.17 -14.69
C TYR A 260 25.29 -9.34 -15.64
N THR A 261 24.94 -8.28 -16.35
CA THR A 261 23.93 -8.32 -17.42
C THR A 261 24.32 -7.47 -18.62
N GLN A 262 23.89 -7.89 -19.81
CA GLN A 262 23.95 -7.07 -21.03
C GLN A 262 22.64 -6.31 -21.27
N GLY A 263 21.59 -6.66 -20.53
CA GLY A 263 20.26 -6.05 -20.60
C GLY A 263 20.05 -4.95 -19.57
N GLU A 264 18.82 -4.84 -19.10
CA GLU A 264 18.46 -3.88 -18.07
C GLU A 264 18.47 -4.51 -16.67
N VAL A 265 18.71 -3.68 -15.65
CA VAL A 265 18.47 -3.99 -14.24
C VAL A 265 17.14 -3.37 -13.84
N ILE A 266 16.26 -4.17 -13.24
CA ILE A 266 14.95 -3.77 -12.76
C ILE A 266 14.93 -3.90 -11.24
N LEU A 267 14.86 -2.77 -10.52
CA LEU A 267 14.71 -2.76 -9.07
C LEU A 267 13.23 -2.92 -8.73
N SER A 268 12.93 -3.94 -7.93
CA SER A 268 11.60 -4.26 -7.40
C SER A 268 11.71 -4.69 -5.92
N ALA A 269 12.65 -4.06 -5.19
CA ALA A 269 12.98 -4.43 -3.81
C ALA A 269 12.00 -3.82 -2.77
N GLY A 270 10.97 -3.12 -3.25
CA GLY A 270 9.93 -2.50 -2.45
C GLY A 270 10.29 -1.11 -1.93
N THR A 271 9.28 -0.39 -1.47
CA THR A 271 9.35 1.02 -1.12
C THR A 271 10.47 1.35 -0.11
N ILE A 272 10.76 0.46 0.82
CA ILE A 272 11.73 0.72 1.88
C ILE A 272 13.16 0.36 1.44
N ASN A 273 13.36 -0.71 0.65
CA ASN A 273 14.70 -1.18 0.30
C ASN A 273 15.25 -0.57 -1.00
N THR A 274 14.38 -0.25 -1.97
CA THR A 274 14.80 0.27 -3.28
C THR A 274 15.64 1.55 -3.18
N PRO A 275 15.25 2.59 -2.40
CA PRO A 275 16.07 3.79 -2.26
C PRO A 275 17.45 3.49 -1.66
N GLY A 276 17.56 2.53 -0.72
CA GLY A 276 18.83 2.17 -0.12
C GLY A 276 19.80 1.50 -1.10
N ILE A 277 19.30 0.74 -2.07
CA ILE A 277 20.14 0.18 -3.15
C ILE A 277 20.67 1.31 -4.04
N LEU A 278 19.84 2.30 -4.39
CA LEU A 278 20.27 3.47 -5.15
C LEU A 278 21.34 4.28 -4.41
N GLU A 279 21.12 4.59 -3.13
CA GLU A 279 22.06 5.38 -2.31
C GLU A 279 23.42 4.69 -2.18
N ARG A 280 23.45 3.38 -1.86
CA ARG A 280 24.70 2.61 -1.82
C ARG A 280 25.42 2.54 -3.17
N SER A 281 24.69 2.80 -4.27
CA SER A 281 25.23 2.85 -5.64
C SER A 281 25.67 4.24 -6.08
N GLY A 282 25.59 5.26 -5.21
CA GLY A 282 25.93 6.63 -5.53
C GLY A 282 24.82 7.42 -6.25
N ILE A 283 23.57 6.93 -6.21
CA ILE A 283 22.39 7.62 -6.75
C ILE A 283 21.53 8.11 -5.58
N GLY A 284 21.43 9.42 -5.38
CA GLY A 284 20.67 9.93 -4.25
C GLY A 284 20.89 11.43 -3.98
N ALA A 285 20.39 11.88 -2.85
CA ALA A 285 20.59 13.24 -2.39
C ALA A 285 22.06 13.48 -2.00
N LYS A 286 22.58 14.65 -2.36
CA LYS A 286 23.99 15.00 -2.17
C LYS A 286 24.43 14.89 -0.71
N ASP A 287 23.63 15.40 0.20
CA ASP A 287 23.90 15.42 1.64
C ASP A 287 23.95 14.00 2.26
N VAL A 288 23.08 13.10 1.81
CA VAL A 288 23.08 11.69 2.24
C VAL A 288 24.35 10.99 1.77
N LEU A 289 24.71 11.14 0.50
CA LEU A 289 25.90 10.50 -0.08
C LEU A 289 27.19 11.05 0.54
N ASP A 290 27.30 12.37 0.72
CA ASP A 290 28.45 13.01 1.34
C ASP A 290 28.65 12.57 2.80
N LYS A 291 27.56 12.53 3.59
CA LYS A 291 27.59 12.09 4.99
C LYS A 291 28.17 10.68 5.15
N LEU A 292 27.91 9.80 4.19
CA LEU A 292 28.35 8.39 4.24
C LEU A 292 29.64 8.13 3.45
N GLY A 293 30.24 9.19 2.85
CA GLY A 293 31.44 9.05 2.01
C GLY A 293 31.20 8.09 0.83
N ILE A 294 30.03 8.18 0.19
CA ILE A 294 29.67 7.43 -1.00
C ILE A 294 29.98 8.30 -2.23
N GLU A 295 30.69 7.69 -3.20
CA GLU A 295 30.98 8.35 -4.46
C GLU A 295 29.68 8.74 -5.18
N LYS A 296 29.54 10.01 -5.53
CA LYS A 296 28.35 10.54 -6.22
C LYS A 296 28.42 10.19 -7.71
N LYS A 297 27.52 9.33 -8.16
CA LYS A 297 27.34 9.01 -9.58
C LYS A 297 26.23 9.86 -10.21
N ILE A 298 25.06 9.92 -9.57
CA ILE A 298 23.91 10.68 -10.05
C ILE A 298 23.23 11.37 -8.86
N ILE A 299 23.11 12.68 -8.91
CA ILE A 299 22.39 13.43 -7.88
C ILE A 299 20.90 13.46 -8.23
N LEU A 300 20.13 12.77 -7.40
CA LEU A 300 18.65 12.71 -7.42
C LEU A 300 18.11 12.98 -6.01
N PRO A 301 17.75 14.23 -5.70
CA PRO A 301 17.35 14.64 -4.35
C PRO A 301 16.08 13.92 -3.82
N GLY A 302 15.26 13.36 -4.71
CA GLY A 302 14.02 12.68 -4.34
C GLY A 302 14.21 11.25 -3.86
N VAL A 303 15.37 10.63 -4.04
CA VAL A 303 15.62 9.26 -3.56
C VAL A 303 15.46 9.20 -2.05
N GLY A 304 14.61 8.29 -1.59
CA GLY A 304 14.29 8.07 -0.18
C GLY A 304 13.31 9.08 0.42
N LYS A 305 12.90 10.13 -0.31
CA LYS A 305 11.93 11.15 0.16
C LYS A 305 10.51 10.85 -0.31
N ASN A 306 9.55 11.64 0.17
CA ASN A 306 8.12 11.52 -0.15
C ASN A 306 7.48 10.20 0.31
N LEU A 307 8.05 9.52 1.31
CA LEU A 307 7.40 8.34 1.92
C LEU A 307 6.01 8.71 2.40
N GLN A 308 5.02 7.92 2.02
CA GLN A 308 3.64 8.04 2.47
C GLN A 308 3.21 6.71 3.07
N GLU A 309 2.51 6.77 4.20
CA GLU A 309 1.97 5.61 4.91
C GLU A 309 0.65 5.98 5.57
N GLN A 310 -0.27 5.05 5.59
CA GLN A 310 -1.58 5.20 6.22
C GLN A 310 -1.55 4.69 7.66
N THR A 311 -2.28 5.36 8.54
CA THR A 311 -2.35 5.04 9.97
C THR A 311 -3.71 4.48 10.33
N MET A 312 -3.74 3.32 10.99
CA MET A 312 -4.95 2.58 11.34
C MET A 312 -5.22 2.60 12.85
N ASN A 313 -6.46 2.87 13.22
CA ASN A 313 -6.98 2.62 14.55
C ASN A 313 -8.16 1.67 14.48
N THR A 314 -8.33 0.83 15.50
CA THR A 314 -9.45 -0.09 15.64
C THR A 314 -10.39 0.39 16.73
N MET A 315 -11.68 0.52 16.42
CA MET A 315 -12.75 0.67 17.40
C MET A 315 -13.61 -0.58 17.44
N GLY A 316 -14.15 -0.94 18.60
CA GLY A 316 -14.96 -2.14 18.63
C GLY A 316 -15.60 -2.43 19.98
N GLY A 317 -16.17 -3.63 20.06
CA GLY A 317 -16.88 -4.11 21.22
C GLY A 317 -17.08 -5.62 21.20
N LYS A 318 -17.84 -6.12 22.20
CA LYS A 318 -18.20 -7.54 22.27
C LYS A 318 -19.36 -7.84 21.34
N ALA A 319 -19.32 -9.02 20.73
CA ALA A 319 -20.41 -9.54 19.90
C ALA A 319 -21.34 -10.42 20.73
N LYS A 320 -22.66 -10.21 20.60
CA LYS A 320 -23.70 -10.99 21.29
C LYS A 320 -24.17 -12.19 20.46
N HIS A 321 -24.43 -11.95 19.19
CA HIS A 321 -25.02 -12.94 18.28
C HIS A 321 -24.15 -13.22 17.06
N LEU A 322 -23.09 -12.45 16.87
CA LEU A 322 -22.17 -12.66 15.75
C LEU A 322 -21.28 -13.86 16.01
N ASP A 323 -21.18 -14.73 15.03
CA ASP A 323 -20.16 -15.74 15.04
C ASP A 323 -18.80 -15.08 14.69
N THR A 324 -17.97 -14.85 15.71
CA THR A 324 -16.66 -14.20 15.62
C THR A 324 -15.49 -15.20 15.65
N SER A 325 -15.74 -16.51 15.49
CA SER A 325 -14.71 -17.57 15.60
C SER A 325 -13.88 -17.77 14.34
N GLY A 326 -13.87 -16.84 13.39
CA GLY A 326 -13.09 -16.94 12.14
C GLY A 326 -11.77 -16.20 12.20
N GLY A 327 -10.76 -16.71 11.48
CA GLY A 327 -9.52 -16.00 11.16
C GLY A 327 -9.55 -15.47 9.72
N GLY A 328 -8.75 -14.48 9.45
CA GLY A 328 -8.59 -13.90 8.12
C GLY A 328 -9.31 -12.56 7.93
N PRO A 329 -8.94 -11.82 6.88
CA PRO A 329 -9.47 -10.48 6.66
C PRO A 329 -10.94 -10.51 6.21
N SER A 330 -11.72 -9.52 6.67
CA SER A 330 -13.09 -9.29 6.23
C SER A 330 -13.16 -8.85 4.76
N ASN A 331 -14.34 -8.91 4.19
CA ASN A 331 -14.62 -8.51 2.80
C ASN A 331 -15.57 -7.32 2.71
N MET A 332 -15.99 -6.73 3.83
CA MET A 332 -16.88 -5.57 3.84
C MET A 332 -16.07 -4.31 4.10
N ILE A 333 -16.00 -3.46 3.09
CA ILE A 333 -15.28 -2.19 3.12
C ILE A 333 -16.26 -1.06 2.82
N ALA A 334 -16.16 0.00 3.62
CA ALA A 334 -16.82 1.26 3.34
C ALA A 334 -15.81 2.38 3.23
N ASN A 335 -15.85 3.09 2.12
CA ASN A 335 -15.00 4.24 1.85
C ASN A 335 -15.83 5.53 1.95
N THR A 336 -15.42 6.46 2.79
CA THR A 336 -16.15 7.71 3.06
C THR A 336 -15.36 8.93 2.60
N GLY A 337 -16.08 9.90 2.02
CA GLY A 337 -15.53 11.20 1.66
C GLY A 337 -15.59 12.20 2.82
N VAL A 338 -15.03 13.38 2.60
CA VAL A 338 -15.00 14.48 3.59
C VAL A 338 -16.40 14.91 4.05
N TRP A 339 -17.39 14.86 3.15
CA TRP A 339 -18.77 15.27 3.42
C TRP A 339 -19.54 14.32 4.34
N GLN A 340 -19.09 13.06 4.45
CA GLN A 340 -19.67 12.05 5.34
C GLN A 340 -19.10 12.10 6.75
N ILE A 341 -17.84 12.49 6.91
CA ILE A 341 -17.15 12.44 8.21
C ILE A 341 -17.06 13.79 8.92
N PHE A 342 -17.09 14.93 8.21
CA PHE A 342 -17.02 16.26 8.80
C PHE A 342 -18.40 16.93 8.83
N ASN A 343 -18.79 17.50 9.98
CA ASN A 343 -20.03 18.28 10.11
C ASN A 343 -20.00 19.60 9.30
N ASN A 344 -18.81 20.17 9.07
CA ASN A 344 -18.62 21.39 8.29
C ASN A 344 -17.41 21.26 7.35
N ALA A 345 -17.58 20.45 6.32
CA ALA A 345 -16.52 20.19 5.34
C ALA A 345 -16.05 21.45 4.59
N SER A 346 -16.95 22.41 4.32
CA SER A 346 -16.58 23.67 3.67
C SER A 346 -15.60 24.52 4.50
N LEU A 347 -15.74 24.53 5.81
CA LEU A 347 -14.80 25.23 6.68
C LEU A 347 -13.46 24.50 6.74
N VAL A 348 -13.49 23.17 6.72
CA VAL A 348 -12.30 22.33 6.68
C VAL A 348 -11.54 22.55 5.38
N GLU A 349 -12.22 22.59 4.21
CA GLU A 349 -11.61 22.90 2.92
C GLU A 349 -10.85 24.22 2.92
N LYS A 350 -11.51 25.30 3.39
CA LYS A 350 -10.87 26.62 3.50
C LYS A 350 -9.60 26.59 4.36
N ARG A 351 -9.61 25.84 5.45
CA ARG A 351 -8.48 25.72 6.35
C ARG A 351 -7.32 24.96 5.71
N VAL A 352 -7.60 23.85 5.03
CA VAL A 352 -6.59 23.07 4.30
C VAL A 352 -5.91 23.92 3.25
N HIS A 353 -6.66 24.71 2.46
CA HIS A 353 -6.09 25.62 1.47
C HIS A 353 -5.15 26.68 2.07
N LEU A 354 -5.42 27.17 3.28
CA LEU A 354 -4.56 28.13 3.96
C LEU A 354 -3.27 27.49 4.48
N ASP A 355 -3.39 26.28 5.02
CA ASP A 355 -2.29 25.62 5.73
C ASP A 355 -1.29 24.93 4.76
N MET A 356 -1.73 24.46 3.57
CA MET A 356 -0.94 23.58 2.69
C MET A 356 0.39 24.17 2.23
N TYR A 357 0.48 25.48 2.02
CA TYR A 357 1.72 26.14 1.59
C TYR A 357 2.79 26.11 2.68
N VAL A 358 2.37 26.42 3.90
CA VAL A 358 3.26 26.43 5.07
C VAL A 358 3.73 25.01 5.38
N GLU A 359 2.82 24.04 5.32
CA GLU A 359 3.15 22.64 5.60
C GLU A 359 4.09 22.07 4.54
N ALA A 360 3.89 22.38 3.26
CA ALA A 360 4.80 21.93 2.20
C ALA A 360 6.23 22.50 2.39
N ALA A 361 6.36 23.77 2.75
CA ALA A 361 7.67 24.38 3.04
C ALA A 361 8.37 23.72 4.23
N LYS A 362 7.66 23.47 5.33
CA LYS A 362 8.20 22.75 6.50
C LYS A 362 8.70 21.35 6.14
N LEU A 363 7.99 20.63 5.27
CA LEU A 363 8.38 19.29 4.86
C LEU A 363 9.62 19.30 3.95
N GLU A 364 9.80 20.33 3.11
CA GLU A 364 11.04 20.52 2.35
C GLU A 364 12.21 20.87 3.27
N ASP A 365 12.05 21.82 4.17
CA ASP A 365 13.07 22.23 5.15
C ASP A 365 13.50 21.04 6.05
N GLY A 366 12.57 20.18 6.43
CA GLY A 366 12.84 18.94 7.16
C GLY A 366 13.47 17.82 6.33
N GLY A 367 13.64 18.03 5.02
CA GLY A 367 14.21 17.05 4.09
C GLY A 367 13.30 15.86 3.80
N TYR A 368 11.98 16.01 3.97
CA TYR A 368 10.99 14.95 3.70
C TYR A 368 10.53 14.92 2.24
N VAL A 369 10.64 16.02 1.53
CA VAL A 369 10.38 16.13 0.10
C VAL A 369 11.52 16.89 -0.59
N ALA A 370 11.62 16.75 -1.91
CA ALA A 370 12.66 17.39 -2.69
C ALA A 370 12.25 18.79 -3.21
N SER A 371 10.94 19.08 -3.23
CA SER A 371 10.38 20.33 -3.74
C SER A 371 9.04 20.63 -3.06
N SER A 372 8.96 21.73 -2.32
CA SER A 372 7.71 22.22 -1.73
C SER A 372 6.72 22.69 -2.81
N ASN A 373 7.18 23.25 -3.91
CA ASN A 373 6.31 23.65 -5.02
C ASN A 373 5.59 22.44 -5.64
N ALA A 374 6.32 21.36 -5.91
CA ALA A 374 5.71 20.13 -6.41
C ALA A 374 4.72 19.54 -5.40
N LEU A 375 5.05 19.55 -4.10
CA LEU A 375 4.16 19.09 -3.06
C LEU A 375 2.89 19.95 -2.95
N GLN A 376 3.00 21.27 -3.09
CA GLN A 376 1.84 22.18 -3.13
C GLN A 376 0.91 21.85 -4.29
N ASP A 377 1.45 21.54 -5.47
CA ASP A 377 0.64 21.13 -6.62
C ASP A 377 -0.05 19.78 -6.37
N HIS A 378 0.63 18.82 -5.74
CA HIS A 378 0.01 17.57 -5.29
C HIS A 378 -1.10 17.83 -4.28
N TYR A 379 -0.88 18.68 -3.30
CA TYR A 379 -1.90 19.04 -2.29
C TYR A 379 -3.13 19.69 -2.92
N LYS A 380 -2.97 20.56 -3.92
CA LYS A 380 -4.09 21.14 -4.67
C LYS A 380 -4.91 20.05 -5.35
N LEU A 381 -4.26 19.12 -6.07
CA LEU A 381 -4.92 18.01 -6.76
C LEU A 381 -5.68 17.12 -5.76
N VAL A 382 -5.04 16.73 -4.65
CA VAL A 382 -5.65 15.89 -3.61
C VAL A 382 -6.82 16.62 -2.95
N THR A 383 -6.66 17.89 -2.59
CA THR A 383 -7.75 18.68 -1.96
C THR A 383 -8.95 18.83 -2.90
N GLU A 384 -8.71 19.15 -4.17
CA GLU A 384 -9.79 19.22 -5.16
C GLU A 384 -10.50 17.87 -5.34
N ALA A 385 -9.74 16.78 -5.40
CA ALA A 385 -10.28 15.43 -5.52
C ALA A 385 -11.18 15.07 -4.33
N MET A 386 -10.77 15.37 -3.10
CA MET A 386 -11.53 15.07 -1.89
C MET A 386 -12.80 15.93 -1.77
N PHE A 387 -12.69 17.26 -1.94
CA PHE A 387 -13.77 18.18 -1.64
C PHE A 387 -14.73 18.42 -2.82
N LYS A 388 -14.26 18.28 -4.06
CA LYS A 388 -15.07 18.60 -5.26
C LYS A 388 -15.40 17.41 -6.14
N LYS A 389 -14.58 16.33 -6.09
CA LYS A 389 -14.77 15.18 -6.99
C LYS A 389 -15.19 13.91 -6.25
N GLY A 390 -15.41 13.99 -4.94
CA GLY A 390 -15.96 12.90 -4.13
C GLY A 390 -15.00 11.72 -3.91
N VAL A 391 -13.69 11.91 -4.06
CA VAL A 391 -12.70 10.87 -3.75
C VAL A 391 -12.75 10.55 -2.25
N PRO A 392 -12.79 9.26 -1.87
CA PRO A 392 -12.89 8.90 -0.47
C PRO A 392 -11.59 9.20 0.29
N VAL A 393 -11.72 9.54 1.56
CA VAL A 393 -10.62 9.96 2.43
C VAL A 393 -10.37 9.01 3.59
N CYS A 394 -11.35 8.19 3.95
CA CYS A 394 -11.20 7.17 4.99
C CYS A 394 -11.82 5.85 4.55
N GLU A 395 -11.21 4.76 4.96
CA GLU A 395 -11.75 3.42 4.86
C GLU A 395 -12.20 2.95 6.24
N HIS A 396 -13.37 2.31 6.29
CA HIS A 396 -13.93 1.63 7.44
C HIS A 396 -14.05 0.16 7.07
N PHE A 397 -13.16 -0.63 7.62
CA PHE A 397 -13.07 -2.05 7.37
C PHE A 397 -13.72 -2.80 8.52
N PHE A 398 -14.88 -3.37 8.28
CA PHE A 398 -15.60 -4.09 9.34
C PHE A 398 -15.01 -5.48 9.53
N ASP A 399 -14.44 -5.71 10.69
CA ASP A 399 -13.82 -6.98 11.06
C ASP A 399 -14.54 -7.64 12.23
N THR A 400 -14.61 -8.98 12.19
CA THR A 400 -15.22 -9.80 13.23
C THR A 400 -14.26 -10.91 13.64
N GLY A 401 -14.09 -11.11 14.96
CA GLY A 401 -13.28 -12.18 15.50
C GLY A 401 -11.84 -11.82 15.83
N PHE A 402 -11.48 -10.53 15.77
CA PHE A 402 -10.17 -10.08 16.19
C PHE A 402 -10.27 -8.87 17.14
N PRO A 403 -10.01 -9.03 18.47
CA PRO A 403 -9.73 -10.28 19.17
C PRO A 403 -10.93 -11.27 19.15
N PRO A 404 -10.74 -12.54 19.52
CA PRO A 404 -11.83 -13.52 19.54
C PRO A 404 -13.06 -13.03 20.31
N ASN A 405 -14.27 -13.34 19.80
CA ASN A 405 -15.55 -12.91 20.36
C ASN A 405 -15.77 -11.39 20.38
N SER A 406 -15.10 -10.67 19.50
CA SER A 406 -15.29 -9.24 19.30
C SER A 406 -15.65 -8.92 17.85
N TYR A 407 -16.07 -7.68 17.65
CA TYR A 407 -16.14 -7.04 16.33
C TYR A 407 -15.37 -5.75 16.40
N GLY A 408 -14.91 -5.29 15.24
CA GLY A 408 -14.17 -4.04 15.13
C GLY A 408 -14.48 -3.30 13.83
N ILE A 409 -14.17 -2.03 13.83
CA ILE A 409 -14.05 -1.23 12.62
C ILE A 409 -12.61 -0.74 12.58
N ASP A 410 -11.81 -1.35 11.72
CA ASP A 410 -10.47 -0.87 11.42
C ASP A 410 -10.59 0.33 10.48
N THR A 411 -10.01 1.44 10.87
CA THR A 411 -10.18 2.67 10.11
C THR A 411 -8.86 3.40 9.92
N TRP A 412 -8.61 3.78 8.69
CA TRP A 412 -7.45 4.58 8.33
C TRP A 412 -7.80 5.66 7.31
N CYS A 413 -7.08 6.78 7.43
CA CYS A 413 -7.16 7.83 6.44
C CYS A 413 -6.34 7.46 5.21
N LEU A 414 -6.99 7.50 4.04
CA LEU A 414 -6.46 7.00 2.78
C LEU A 414 -5.45 7.94 2.13
N LEU A 415 -5.59 9.24 2.34
CA LEU A 415 -4.85 10.29 1.62
C LEU A 415 -4.10 11.21 2.59
N PRO A 416 -3.01 10.74 3.21
CA PRO A 416 -2.24 11.55 4.17
C PRO A 416 -1.52 12.72 3.48
N TYR A 417 -1.51 13.85 4.16
CA TYR A 417 -0.71 15.03 3.78
C TYR A 417 0.71 14.95 4.35
N SER A 418 0.91 14.24 5.45
CA SER A 418 2.24 14.01 6.02
C SER A 418 3.15 13.29 5.03
N ARG A 419 4.43 13.62 5.06
CA ARG A 419 5.46 12.97 4.24
C ARG A 419 6.61 12.55 5.13
N GLY A 420 7.14 11.37 4.85
CA GLY A 420 8.28 10.77 5.50
C GLY A 420 9.48 10.60 4.57
N LYS A 421 10.48 9.90 5.07
CA LYS A 421 11.72 9.57 4.34
C LYS A 421 12.31 8.23 4.77
N VAL A 422 13.10 7.65 3.89
CA VAL A 422 13.87 6.42 4.11
C VAL A 422 15.27 6.63 3.58
N HIS A 423 16.29 6.51 4.43
CA HIS A 423 17.69 6.62 4.02
C HIS A 423 18.53 5.53 4.67
N ILE A 424 19.64 5.15 4.05
CA ILE A 424 20.59 4.23 4.64
C ILE A 424 21.32 4.89 5.83
N LYS A 425 21.66 4.07 6.84
CA LYS A 425 22.48 4.50 7.98
C LYS A 425 23.97 4.38 7.69
N SER A 426 24.32 3.39 6.86
CA SER A 426 25.70 3.07 6.48
C SER A 426 25.72 2.37 5.11
N LYS A 427 26.92 1.97 4.68
CA LYS A 427 27.13 1.18 3.46
C LYS A 427 26.76 -0.30 3.61
N ASP A 428 26.50 -0.76 4.84
CA ASP A 428 26.08 -2.13 5.12
C ASP A 428 24.60 -2.36 4.72
N ALA A 429 24.38 -3.25 3.76
CA ALA A 429 23.03 -3.55 3.25
C ALA A 429 22.17 -4.38 4.24
N PHE A 430 22.78 -4.95 5.28
CA PHE A 430 22.10 -5.72 6.32
C PHE A 430 21.73 -4.86 7.55
N GLU A 431 22.11 -3.60 7.54
CA GLU A 431 21.64 -2.64 8.54
C GLU A 431 20.27 -2.08 8.14
N LYS A 432 19.30 -2.11 9.06
CA LYS A 432 17.97 -1.53 8.83
C LYS A 432 18.10 -0.03 8.54
N PRO A 433 17.35 0.52 7.57
CA PRO A 433 17.44 1.93 7.21
C PRO A 433 16.94 2.86 8.30
N LEU A 434 17.21 4.15 8.15
CA LEU A 434 16.50 5.23 8.83
C LEU A 434 15.13 5.34 8.17
N LEU A 435 14.11 4.87 8.87
CA LEU A 435 12.72 4.88 8.41
C LEU A 435 11.94 5.88 9.24
N ASP A 436 11.61 7.01 8.66
CA ASP A 436 10.87 8.09 9.30
C ASP A 436 9.59 8.43 8.52
N PRO A 437 8.45 7.83 8.86
CA PRO A 437 7.18 8.16 8.24
C PRO A 437 6.67 9.56 8.59
N ASN A 438 7.19 10.18 9.65
CA ASN A 438 6.78 11.51 10.12
C ASN A 438 5.25 11.60 10.31
N TYR A 439 4.70 10.61 11.01
CA TYR A 439 3.26 10.44 11.20
C TYR A 439 2.60 11.68 11.78
N PHE A 440 1.45 12.07 11.21
CA PHE A 440 0.64 13.20 11.64
C PHE A 440 1.39 14.54 11.69
N ALA A 441 2.49 14.69 10.95
CA ALA A 441 3.24 15.94 10.84
C ALA A 441 2.36 17.09 10.31
N VAL A 442 1.43 16.78 9.41
CA VAL A 442 0.40 17.71 8.97
C VAL A 442 -0.86 17.50 9.79
N HIS A 443 -1.26 18.53 10.52
CA HIS A 443 -2.37 18.44 11.49
C HIS A 443 -3.71 18.02 10.88
N PHE A 444 -3.89 18.22 9.59
CA PHE A 444 -5.09 17.78 8.87
C PHE A 444 -5.29 16.25 8.92
N ASP A 445 -4.21 15.47 8.88
CA ASP A 445 -4.28 14.01 8.98
C ASP A 445 -4.89 13.56 10.31
N MET A 446 -4.51 14.22 11.42
CA MET A 446 -5.10 13.96 12.73
C MET A 446 -6.57 14.37 12.78
N LYS A 447 -6.96 15.49 12.15
CA LYS A 447 -8.37 15.91 12.07
C LYS A 447 -9.21 14.89 11.32
N MET A 448 -8.71 14.35 10.21
CA MET A 448 -9.40 13.30 9.46
C MET A 448 -9.57 12.04 10.31
N GLN A 449 -8.50 11.59 10.98
CA GLN A 449 -8.56 10.39 11.83
C GLN A 449 -9.55 10.55 12.99
N VAL A 450 -9.57 11.69 13.68
CA VAL A 450 -10.56 11.98 14.74
C VAL A 450 -11.98 12.00 14.18
N ALA A 451 -12.20 12.61 13.00
CA ALA A 451 -13.53 12.65 12.39
C ALA A 451 -14.02 11.24 12.01
N ALA A 452 -13.13 10.40 11.48
CA ALA A 452 -13.44 9.01 11.15
C ALA A 452 -13.75 8.17 12.40
N MET A 453 -13.00 8.35 13.49
CA MET A 453 -13.30 7.66 14.77
C MET A 453 -14.65 8.07 15.35
N ARG A 454 -15.01 9.34 15.28
CA ARG A 454 -16.34 9.82 15.67
C ARG A 454 -17.45 9.27 14.78
N ALA A 455 -17.19 9.10 13.49
CA ALA A 455 -18.12 8.44 12.57
C ALA A 455 -18.33 6.97 12.95
N ASN A 456 -17.26 6.24 13.29
CA ASN A 456 -17.35 4.86 13.77
C ASN A 456 -18.21 4.77 15.04
N ARG A 457 -18.03 5.66 15.99
CA ARG A 457 -18.86 5.68 17.21
C ARG A 457 -20.34 5.80 16.87
N ARG A 458 -20.71 6.68 15.95
CA ARG A 458 -22.11 6.81 15.50
C ARG A 458 -22.62 5.51 14.86
N ILE A 459 -21.79 4.85 14.06
CA ILE A 459 -22.13 3.56 13.44
C ILE A 459 -22.38 2.52 14.53
N LEU A 460 -21.47 2.36 15.48
CA LEU A 460 -21.56 1.37 16.56
C LEU A 460 -22.75 1.63 17.52
N GLN A 461 -23.29 2.83 17.55
CA GLN A 461 -24.44 3.24 18.39
C GLN A 461 -25.78 3.23 17.65
N THR A 462 -25.82 2.74 16.43
CA THR A 462 -27.02 2.79 15.59
C THR A 462 -27.44 1.40 15.12
N SER A 463 -28.74 1.09 15.22
CA SER A 463 -29.33 -0.14 14.69
C SER A 463 -29.36 -0.14 13.15
N PRO A 464 -29.25 -1.29 12.47
CA PRO A 464 -29.32 -2.64 13.06
C PRO A 464 -28.01 -3.14 13.69
N LEU A 465 -26.85 -2.52 13.44
CA LEU A 465 -25.58 -3.03 13.99
C LEU A 465 -25.59 -3.07 15.52
N LEU A 466 -26.10 -2.04 16.17
CA LEU A 466 -26.21 -1.99 17.63
C LEU A 466 -26.99 -3.17 18.20
N ASP A 467 -28.04 -3.63 17.50
CA ASP A 467 -28.89 -4.73 17.96
C ASP A 467 -28.16 -6.10 17.91
N GLU A 468 -27.14 -6.21 17.07
CA GLU A 468 -26.27 -7.38 16.93
C GLU A 468 -25.22 -7.47 18.05
N LEU A 469 -25.07 -6.42 18.86
CA LEU A 469 -23.99 -6.27 19.81
C LEU A 469 -24.47 -6.49 21.25
N GLU A 470 -23.63 -7.13 22.07
CA GLU A 470 -23.92 -7.37 23.49
C GLU A 470 -23.90 -6.07 24.31
N ALA A 471 -22.97 -5.23 24.00
CA ALA A 471 -22.79 -3.93 24.61
C ALA A 471 -22.39 -2.95 23.52
N SER A 472 -22.57 -1.68 23.80
CA SER A 472 -22.02 -0.65 22.95
C SER A 472 -20.48 -0.73 22.89
N GLU A 473 -19.88 0.22 22.27
CA GLU A 473 -18.43 0.39 22.15
C GLU A 473 -17.70 0.10 23.50
N THR A 474 -16.73 -0.80 23.45
CA THR A 474 -15.82 -1.10 24.56
C THR A 474 -14.41 -0.56 24.34
N GLN A 475 -14.07 -0.24 23.09
CA GLN A 475 -12.79 0.34 22.67
C GLN A 475 -13.04 1.51 21.72
N PRO A 476 -12.73 2.77 22.12
CA PRO A 476 -12.17 3.19 23.42
C PRO A 476 -13.11 3.09 24.61
N GLY A 477 -14.44 3.06 24.41
CA GLY A 477 -15.46 3.08 25.45
C GLY A 477 -15.81 4.49 25.96
N PHE A 478 -17.07 4.65 26.37
CA PHE A 478 -17.59 5.97 26.83
C PHE A 478 -16.99 6.45 28.13
N GLU A 479 -16.59 5.54 29.01
CA GLU A 479 -15.91 5.92 30.28
C GLU A 479 -14.56 6.60 29.97
N HIS A 480 -13.87 6.14 28.93
CA HIS A 480 -12.57 6.69 28.58
C HIS A 480 -12.69 7.97 27.74
N ILE A 481 -13.51 7.96 26.70
CA ILE A 481 -13.81 9.13 25.89
C ILE A 481 -15.31 9.37 25.93
N PRO A 482 -15.81 10.22 26.85
CA PRO A 482 -17.23 10.57 26.92
C PRO A 482 -17.73 11.18 25.61
N ASP A 483 -18.97 10.90 25.26
CA ASP A 483 -19.65 11.53 24.15
C ASP A 483 -20.14 12.91 24.56
N THR A 484 -19.29 13.91 24.49
CA THR A 484 -19.63 15.31 24.80
C THR A 484 -19.62 16.13 23.52
N PRO A 485 -20.58 17.09 23.36
CA PRO A 485 -20.59 17.94 22.17
C PRO A 485 -19.27 18.72 22.02
N GLU A 486 -18.66 18.51 20.89
CA GLU A 486 -17.75 19.33 20.11
C GLU A 486 -16.34 19.66 20.60
N HIS A 487 -16.07 20.19 21.79
CA HIS A 487 -14.73 20.73 22.08
C HIS A 487 -13.92 19.98 23.14
N GLY A 488 -14.54 19.41 24.13
CA GLY A 488 -13.85 18.72 25.24
C GLY A 488 -13.24 17.35 24.85
N SER A 489 -13.70 16.72 23.79
CA SER A 489 -13.29 15.34 23.44
C SER A 489 -12.18 15.24 22.38
N TYR A 490 -11.85 16.32 21.64
CA TYR A 490 -10.82 16.26 20.59
C TYR A 490 -9.46 15.83 21.12
N ALA A 491 -8.99 16.44 22.19
CA ALA A 491 -7.71 16.10 22.79
C ALA A 491 -7.68 14.65 23.33
N LYS A 492 -8.80 14.14 23.86
CA LYS A 492 -8.93 12.75 24.31
C LYS A 492 -8.89 11.78 23.13
N TRP A 493 -9.59 12.08 22.02
CA TRP A 493 -9.50 11.32 20.79
C TRP A 493 -8.08 11.29 20.23
N GLN A 494 -7.43 12.45 20.19
CA GLN A 494 -6.05 12.55 19.73
C GLN A 494 -5.11 11.71 20.60
N ALA A 495 -5.20 11.80 21.92
CA ALA A 495 -4.38 11.02 22.84
C ALA A 495 -4.59 9.52 22.65
N TRP A 496 -5.83 9.08 22.49
CA TRP A 496 -6.16 7.68 22.23
C TRP A 496 -5.66 7.22 20.85
N ILE A 497 -5.88 7.99 19.78
CA ILE A 497 -5.37 7.69 18.43
C ILE A 497 -3.86 7.50 18.47
N LEU A 498 -3.15 8.37 19.17
CA LEU A 498 -1.69 8.31 19.28
C LEU A 498 -1.19 7.23 20.25
N GLY A 499 -2.03 6.77 21.19
CA GLY A 499 -1.64 5.85 22.26
C GLY A 499 -0.92 6.53 23.43
N THR A 500 -0.92 7.86 23.48
CA THR A 500 -0.27 8.62 24.57
C THR A 500 -1.04 8.57 25.88
N ASP A 501 -2.27 8.07 25.85
CA ASP A 501 -3.11 7.79 27.01
C ASP A 501 -2.88 6.39 27.62
N GLY A 502 -2.04 5.57 27.00
CA GLY A 502 -1.75 4.19 27.40
C GLY A 502 -2.86 3.18 27.13
N LYS A 503 -3.94 3.55 26.41
CA LYS A 503 -5.09 2.69 26.11
C LYS A 503 -5.35 2.50 24.62
N GLY A 504 -4.93 3.46 23.81
CA GLY A 504 -5.10 3.43 22.36
C GLY A 504 -3.80 3.16 21.62
N GLY A 505 -3.73 3.72 20.44
CA GLY A 505 -2.57 3.68 19.55
C GLY A 505 -2.95 3.36 18.12
N PHE A 506 -2.13 3.80 17.19
CA PHE A 506 -2.28 3.47 15.78
C PHE A 506 -1.24 2.44 15.34
N GLY A 507 -1.58 1.69 14.30
CA GLY A 507 -0.67 0.81 13.57
C GLY A 507 -0.43 1.29 12.14
N SER A 508 0.59 0.74 11.48
CA SER A 508 0.80 0.87 10.03
C SER A 508 -0.17 -0.06 9.29
N VAL A 509 -0.75 0.42 8.20
CA VAL A 509 -1.55 -0.41 7.27
C VAL A 509 -0.65 -1.22 6.33
N ALA A 510 0.66 -0.93 6.30
CA ALA A 510 1.64 -1.50 5.38
C ALA A 510 1.41 -1.11 3.90
N HIS A 511 0.97 0.11 3.67
CA HIS A 511 0.74 0.69 2.34
C HIS A 511 1.81 1.74 1.96
N GLN A 512 3.07 1.47 2.32
CA GLN A 512 4.19 2.39 2.07
C GLN A 512 4.42 2.60 0.57
N ILE A 513 4.53 3.88 0.15
CA ILE A 513 4.82 4.29 -1.23
C ILE A 513 5.76 5.50 -1.28
N GLY A 514 6.22 5.87 -2.46
CA GLY A 514 6.65 7.24 -2.81
C GLY A 514 8.15 7.50 -2.75
N THR A 515 8.96 6.61 -2.24
CA THR A 515 10.39 6.85 -1.97
C THR A 515 11.30 6.92 -3.21
N CYS A 516 10.76 6.63 -4.40
CA CYS A 516 11.42 6.80 -5.70
C CYS A 516 10.41 7.31 -6.74
N SER A 517 9.71 8.40 -6.41
CA SER A 517 8.53 8.89 -7.11
C SER A 517 8.71 9.07 -8.61
N MET A 518 7.69 8.66 -9.37
CA MET A 518 7.52 8.87 -10.80
C MET A 518 6.91 10.24 -11.02
N MET A 519 7.73 11.21 -11.32
CA MET A 519 7.34 12.59 -11.64
C MET A 519 8.48 13.31 -12.34
N PRO A 520 8.28 14.51 -12.90
CA PRO A 520 9.34 15.26 -13.56
C PRO A 520 10.58 15.43 -12.68
N LYS A 521 11.77 15.27 -13.25
CA LYS A 521 13.03 15.38 -12.50
C LYS A 521 13.17 16.70 -11.74
N LYS A 522 12.71 17.82 -12.34
CA LYS A 522 12.74 19.16 -11.75
C LYS A 522 11.91 19.26 -10.47
N ASP A 523 10.90 18.41 -10.33
CA ASP A 523 9.96 18.36 -9.21
C ASP A 523 10.40 17.35 -8.13
N GLY A 524 11.61 16.79 -8.27
CA GLY A 524 12.17 15.79 -7.36
C GLY A 524 11.92 14.35 -7.78
N GLY A 525 11.49 14.11 -9.03
CA GLY A 525 11.29 12.75 -9.57
C GLY A 525 12.57 11.93 -9.59
N VAL A 526 12.41 10.63 -9.36
CA VAL A 526 13.48 9.62 -9.41
C VAL A 526 13.41 8.82 -10.69
N VAL A 527 12.21 8.51 -11.17
CA VAL A 527 11.95 7.82 -12.43
C VAL A 527 11.03 8.64 -13.33
N ASP A 528 11.17 8.43 -14.64
CA ASP A 528 10.25 8.95 -15.65
C ASP A 528 8.99 8.06 -15.79
N SER A 529 8.05 8.45 -16.67
CA SER A 529 6.81 7.69 -16.91
C SER A 529 7.03 6.31 -17.56
N HIS A 530 8.24 6.03 -18.02
CA HIS A 530 8.68 4.72 -18.50
C HIS A 530 9.45 3.92 -17.44
N PHE A 531 9.32 4.30 -16.15
CA PHE A 531 9.98 3.67 -14.99
C PHE A 531 11.50 3.77 -14.98
N LYS A 532 12.13 4.52 -15.88
CA LYS A 532 13.59 4.67 -15.98
C LYS A 532 14.11 5.63 -14.93
N VAL A 533 15.16 5.22 -14.22
CA VAL A 533 15.88 6.09 -13.27
C VAL A 533 16.61 7.19 -14.04
N TYR A 534 16.31 8.44 -13.70
CA TYR A 534 16.93 9.60 -14.34
C TYR A 534 18.46 9.56 -14.30
N GLY A 535 19.08 9.80 -15.45
CA GLY A 535 20.52 9.81 -15.61
C GLY A 535 21.16 8.46 -15.93
N THR A 536 20.40 7.37 -15.86
CA THR A 536 20.85 6.02 -16.24
C THR A 536 20.34 5.62 -17.61
N LYS A 537 21.00 4.62 -18.25
CA LYS A 537 20.57 4.08 -19.56
C LYS A 537 19.71 2.83 -19.45
N ASN A 538 19.97 1.98 -18.46
CA ASN A 538 19.43 0.62 -18.39
C ASN A 538 19.01 0.21 -16.95
N LEU A 539 18.52 1.18 -16.18
CA LEU A 539 17.99 0.96 -14.83
C LEU A 539 16.53 1.40 -14.76
N ARG A 540 15.66 0.52 -14.25
CA ARG A 540 14.25 0.84 -13.98
C ARG A 540 13.88 0.48 -12.54
N ILE A 541 12.78 1.07 -12.06
CA ILE A 541 12.16 0.72 -10.77
C ILE A 541 10.71 0.34 -11.03
N VAL A 542 10.33 -0.86 -10.55
CA VAL A 542 8.96 -1.37 -10.69
C VAL A 542 8.50 -1.93 -9.36
N ASP A 543 8.11 -1.05 -8.45
CA ASP A 543 7.50 -1.36 -7.15
C ASP A 543 6.72 -0.16 -6.59
N GLY A 544 6.20 -0.25 -5.38
CA GLY A 544 5.41 0.82 -4.76
C GLY A 544 6.15 2.14 -4.52
N SER A 545 7.48 2.15 -4.59
CA SER A 545 8.26 3.38 -4.41
C SER A 545 8.02 4.41 -5.51
N VAL A 546 7.52 3.97 -6.69
CA VAL A 546 7.31 4.88 -7.84
C VAL A 546 6.01 5.69 -7.75
N LEU A 547 5.02 5.28 -6.96
CA LEU A 547 3.78 6.03 -6.81
C LEU A 547 4.04 7.39 -6.14
N PRO A 548 3.74 8.53 -6.79
CA PRO A 548 4.06 9.85 -6.24
C PRO A 548 3.07 10.32 -5.18
N ILE A 549 1.84 9.80 -5.19
CA ILE A 549 0.75 10.11 -4.25
C ILE A 549 0.06 8.83 -3.78
N GLN A 550 -0.47 8.85 -2.55
CA GLN A 550 -1.26 7.76 -2.01
C GLN A 550 -2.62 7.64 -2.71
N LEU A 551 -3.12 6.42 -2.77
CA LEU A 551 -4.38 6.08 -3.42
C LEU A 551 -5.42 5.63 -2.40
N SER A 552 -6.69 5.89 -2.68
CA SER A 552 -7.81 5.52 -1.81
C SER A 552 -8.23 4.05 -2.02
N ALA A 553 -7.29 3.13 -1.96
CA ALA A 553 -7.52 1.70 -2.10
C ALA A 553 -6.39 0.89 -1.49
N HIS A 554 -6.59 -0.42 -1.36
CA HIS A 554 -5.48 -1.36 -1.21
C HIS A 554 -4.68 -1.42 -2.52
N LEU A 555 -3.36 -1.33 -2.41
CA LEU A 555 -2.50 -1.00 -3.56
C LEU A 555 -2.29 -2.14 -4.56
N SER A 556 -2.64 -3.40 -4.21
CA SER A 556 -2.26 -4.59 -4.98
C SER A 556 -2.70 -4.51 -6.45
N SER A 557 -3.99 -4.27 -6.74
CA SER A 557 -4.50 -4.21 -8.11
C SER A 557 -3.77 -3.14 -8.95
N THR A 558 -3.59 -1.93 -8.39
CA THR A 558 -2.87 -0.85 -9.07
C THR A 558 -1.40 -1.20 -9.33
N LEU A 559 -0.71 -1.78 -8.35
CA LEU A 559 0.70 -2.16 -8.51
C LEU A 559 0.90 -3.28 -9.53
N TYR A 560 -0.03 -4.24 -9.61
CA TYR A 560 -0.04 -5.22 -10.70
C TYR A 560 -0.22 -4.53 -12.06
N GLY A 561 -1.17 -3.60 -12.18
CA GLY A 561 -1.38 -2.83 -13.40
C GLY A 561 -0.14 -2.03 -13.81
N LEU A 562 0.52 -1.36 -12.87
CA LEU A 562 1.78 -0.64 -13.13
C LEU A 562 2.92 -1.57 -13.57
N ALA A 563 3.02 -2.76 -12.97
CA ALA A 563 4.04 -3.73 -13.34
C ALA A 563 3.78 -4.35 -14.73
N GLU A 564 2.51 -4.58 -15.10
CA GLU A 564 2.11 -4.97 -16.45
C GLU A 564 2.49 -3.91 -17.50
N LYS A 565 2.17 -2.63 -17.19
CA LYS A 565 2.55 -1.48 -18.05
C LYS A 565 4.06 -1.38 -18.20
N ALA A 566 4.80 -1.44 -17.08
CA ALA A 566 6.27 -1.40 -17.10
C ALA A 566 6.87 -2.51 -17.96
N SER A 567 6.30 -3.72 -17.88
CA SER A 567 6.74 -4.87 -18.65
C SER A 567 6.60 -4.65 -20.15
N GLU A 568 5.51 -4.01 -20.58
CA GLU A 568 5.28 -3.66 -21.99
C GLU A 568 6.29 -2.60 -22.46
N ASP A 569 6.55 -1.58 -21.65
CA ASP A 569 7.55 -0.54 -21.98
C ASP A 569 8.98 -1.10 -22.07
N ILE A 570 9.35 -2.04 -21.19
CA ILE A 570 10.64 -2.73 -21.23
C ILE A 570 10.75 -3.58 -22.51
N GLY A 571 9.68 -4.29 -22.87
CA GLY A 571 9.62 -5.11 -24.09
C GLY A 571 9.83 -4.29 -25.37
N LYS A 572 9.16 -3.15 -25.49
CA LYS A 572 9.28 -2.23 -26.65
C LYS A 572 10.70 -1.67 -26.79
N THR A 573 11.35 -1.31 -25.70
CA THR A 573 12.71 -0.75 -25.71
C THR A 573 13.75 -1.79 -26.14
N ALA A 574 13.52 -3.07 -25.85
CA ALA A 574 14.41 -4.15 -26.27
C ALA A 574 14.43 -4.33 -27.79
N HIS A 575 13.27 -4.22 -28.46
CA HIS A 575 13.17 -4.31 -29.93
C HIS A 575 13.84 -3.15 -30.69
N GLN A 576 14.02 -1.98 -30.03
CA GLN A 576 14.68 -0.81 -30.64
C GLN A 576 16.22 -0.86 -30.54
N ARG A 577 16.79 -1.79 -29.77
CA ARG A 577 18.25 -1.93 -29.59
C ARG A 577 18.87 -2.98 -30.51
N HIS A 578 18.07 -3.71 -31.27
CA HIS A 578 18.45 -4.66 -32.31
C HIS A 578 18.12 -4.11 -33.70
#